data_fccba65cc445f3928ec88e840e662edf
#
_entry.id   fccba65cc445f3928ec88e840e662edf
#
_cell.length_a   1.000
_cell.length_b   1.000
_cell.length_c   1.000
_cell.angle_alpha   90.00
_cell.angle_beta   90.00
_cell.angle_gamma   90.00
#
_symmetry.space_group_name_H-M   'P 1'
#
loop_
_entity.id
_entity.type
_entity.pdbx_description
1 polymer ?
#
loop_
_entity_poly.entity_id
_entity_poly.type
_entity_poly.pdbx_seq_one_letter_code
_entity_poly.pdbx_strand_id
1 'polypeptide(L)'
;ITPGLIGMIQLFNGMQSSLSMVYDREMGSMRILMVCPLPRWFLLLSKLLAGTGVSILQVYVFLAIAWFYDIHAPWQGYLWILPTLMLSGLMLGALGLLLSSFIKQLENFAGVMNFVIFPMFFMSTALYPLWKMKESSVLLSKLAQYNPFSQAVELIRFALYGQFNQYAFVYTLVAFLVFMIAAIIGYNPSKGMMMRKGGA
;
A
#
# COMPACT_ATOMS: atom_id res chain seq x y z
N ILE A 1 -7.10 -11.35 -14.35
CA ILE A 1 -7.44 -9.92 -14.14
C ILE A 1 -7.86 -9.67 -12.70
N THR A 2 -8.69 -10.51 -12.08
CA THR A 2 -9.19 -10.35 -10.69
C THR A 2 -8.12 -10.04 -9.64
N PRO A 3 -6.98 -10.76 -9.54
CA PRO A 3 -5.94 -10.45 -8.55
C PRO A 3 -5.31 -9.07 -8.76
N GLY A 4 -5.20 -8.63 -10.02
CA GLY A 4 -4.69 -7.31 -10.35
C GLY A 4 -5.63 -6.19 -9.91
N LEU A 5 -6.94 -6.37 -10.08
CA LEU A 5 -7.95 -5.42 -9.60
C LEU A 5 -7.98 -5.36 -8.07
N ILE A 6 -7.84 -6.48 -7.39
CA ILE A 6 -7.70 -6.53 -5.92
C ILE A 6 -6.47 -5.73 -5.47
N GLY A 7 -5.32 -5.96 -6.12
CA GLY A 7 -4.10 -5.19 -5.85
C GLY A 7 -4.30 -3.69 -6.09
N MET A 8 -5.02 -3.31 -7.14
CA MET A 8 -5.36 -1.92 -7.44
C MET A 8 -6.21 -1.29 -6.33
N ILE A 9 -7.25 -1.98 -5.85
CA ILE A 9 -8.06 -1.53 -4.72
C ILE A 9 -7.17 -1.26 -3.51
N GLN A 10 -6.26 -2.17 -3.19
CA GLN A 10 -5.34 -2.01 -2.06
C GLN A 10 -4.34 -0.87 -2.25
N LEU A 11 -3.80 -0.70 -3.47
CA LEU A 11 -2.87 0.39 -3.77
C LEU A 11 -3.53 1.75 -3.57
N PHE A 12 -4.71 1.95 -4.14
CA PHE A 12 -5.45 3.21 -3.99
C PHE A 12 -5.85 3.48 -2.53
N ASN A 13 -6.36 2.47 -1.82
CA ASN A 13 -6.72 2.63 -0.41
C ASN A 13 -5.50 2.91 0.48
N GLY A 14 -4.38 2.24 0.26
CA GLY A 14 -3.14 2.49 0.99
C GLY A 14 -2.64 3.91 0.82
N MET A 15 -2.68 4.42 -0.41
CA MET A 15 -2.31 5.80 -0.71
C MET A 15 -3.30 6.81 -0.14
N GLN A 16 -4.61 6.57 -0.26
CA GLN A 16 -5.64 7.45 0.27
C GLN A 16 -5.63 7.48 1.80
N SER A 17 -5.37 6.36 2.47
CA SER A 17 -5.21 6.32 3.93
C SER A 17 -4.06 7.21 4.40
N SER A 18 -2.98 7.29 3.63
CA SER A 18 -1.84 8.15 3.97
C SER A 18 -2.10 9.64 3.74
N LEU A 19 -3.09 9.98 2.91
CA LEU A 19 -3.57 11.37 2.74
C LEU A 19 -4.05 11.95 4.07
N SER A 20 -4.68 11.14 4.93
CA SER A 20 -5.11 11.56 6.26
C SER A 20 -3.96 12.08 7.12
N MET A 21 -2.74 11.55 6.93
CA MET A 21 -1.57 12.01 7.67
C MET A 21 -1.08 13.39 7.21
N VAL A 22 -1.17 13.68 5.91
CA VAL A 22 -0.83 15.00 5.37
C VAL A 22 -1.88 16.01 5.85
N TYR A 23 -3.15 15.62 5.84
CA TYR A 23 -4.27 16.43 6.32
C TYR A 23 -4.13 16.76 7.81
N ASP A 24 -3.85 15.78 8.67
CA ASP A 24 -3.63 15.99 10.10
C ASP A 24 -2.45 16.93 10.37
N ARG A 25 -1.43 16.89 9.50
CA ARG A 25 -0.27 17.78 9.60
C ARG A 25 -0.64 19.22 9.22
N GLU A 26 -1.39 19.40 8.16
CA GLU A 26 -1.82 20.72 7.66
C GLU A 26 -2.79 21.41 8.62
N MET A 27 -3.77 20.67 9.14
CA MET A 27 -4.76 21.15 10.12
C MET A 27 -4.20 21.35 11.52
N GLY A 28 -2.96 20.92 11.80
CA GLY A 28 -2.32 21.07 13.10
C GLY A 28 -2.81 20.08 14.17
N SER A 29 -3.71 19.13 13.84
CA SER A 29 -4.19 18.06 14.72
C SER A 29 -3.06 17.17 15.22
N MET A 30 -1.94 17.18 14.52
CA MET A 30 -0.69 16.54 14.88
C MET A 30 -0.16 16.97 16.26
N ARG A 31 -0.45 18.22 16.71
CA ARG A 31 -0.05 18.70 18.04
C ARG A 31 -0.78 17.94 19.15
N ILE A 32 -2.05 17.60 18.93
CA ILE A 32 -2.84 16.84 19.90
C ILE A 32 -2.31 15.40 20.01
N LEU A 33 -1.94 14.80 18.88
CA LEU A 33 -1.34 13.47 18.83
C LEU A 33 0.05 13.42 19.51
N MET A 34 0.79 14.53 19.52
CA MET A 34 2.10 14.63 20.19
C MET A 34 2.01 14.78 21.71
N VAL A 35 0.89 15.24 22.24
CA VAL A 35 0.66 15.33 23.69
C VAL A 35 0.33 13.94 24.27
N CYS A 36 -0.14 13.01 23.44
CA CYS A 36 -0.34 11.62 23.86
C CYS A 36 0.99 10.91 24.13
N PRO A 37 1.15 10.20 25.25
CA PRO A 37 2.38 9.49 25.62
C PRO A 37 2.57 8.18 24.81
N LEU A 38 2.16 8.16 23.54
CA LEU A 38 2.24 6.98 22.67
C LEU A 38 3.46 7.06 21.75
N PRO A 39 4.18 5.95 21.55
CA PRO A 39 5.31 5.93 20.63
C PRO A 39 4.84 6.14 19.18
N ARG A 40 5.64 6.85 18.38
CA ARG A 40 5.32 7.23 17.00
C ARG A 40 4.98 6.04 16.10
N TRP A 41 5.72 4.95 16.26
CA TRP A 41 5.48 3.73 15.48
C TRP A 41 4.08 3.15 15.71
N PHE A 42 3.55 3.28 16.93
CA PHE A 42 2.22 2.81 17.27
C PHE A 42 1.13 3.64 16.56
N LEU A 43 1.28 4.97 16.51
CA LEU A 43 0.34 5.84 15.80
C LEU A 43 0.33 5.57 14.29
N LEU A 44 1.49 5.36 13.70
CA LEU A 44 1.61 5.01 12.28
C LEU A 44 1.01 3.65 12.00
N LEU A 45 1.30 2.66 12.84
CA LEU A 45 0.79 1.31 12.68
C LEU A 45 -0.74 1.24 12.87
N SER A 46 -1.30 1.96 13.82
CA SER A 46 -2.76 2.00 14.03
C SER A 46 -3.50 2.60 12.83
N LYS A 47 -2.95 3.67 12.21
CA LYS A 47 -3.50 4.22 10.97
C LYS A 47 -3.39 3.26 9.80
N LEU A 48 -2.26 2.56 9.68
CA LEU A 48 -2.09 1.52 8.66
C LEU A 48 -3.10 0.38 8.82
N LEU A 49 -3.28 -0.11 10.04
CA LEU A 49 -4.24 -1.17 10.32
C LEU A 49 -5.67 -0.74 10.00
N ALA A 50 -6.06 0.48 10.36
CA ALA A 50 -7.37 1.02 10.04
C ALA A 50 -7.58 1.11 8.52
N GLY A 51 -6.62 1.66 7.76
CA GLY A 51 -6.68 1.75 6.30
C GLY A 51 -6.70 0.37 5.63
N THR A 52 -5.90 -0.56 6.13
CA THR A 52 -5.87 -1.94 5.64
C THR A 52 -7.20 -2.65 5.92
N GLY A 53 -7.81 -2.42 7.09
CA GLY A 53 -9.13 -2.97 7.42
C GLY A 53 -10.21 -2.53 6.44
N VAL A 54 -10.26 -1.25 6.11
CA VAL A 54 -11.19 -0.70 5.09
C VAL A 54 -10.91 -1.32 3.72
N SER A 55 -9.64 -1.44 3.34
CA SER A 55 -9.22 -2.05 2.09
C SER A 55 -9.65 -3.52 1.97
N ILE A 56 -9.49 -4.30 3.04
CA ILE A 56 -9.93 -5.69 3.09
C ILE A 56 -11.45 -5.78 2.90
N LEU A 57 -12.22 -4.94 3.58
CA LEU A 57 -13.67 -4.91 3.45
C LEU A 57 -14.08 -4.63 2.00
N GLN A 58 -13.46 -3.63 1.35
CA GLN A 58 -13.73 -3.33 -0.06
C GLN A 58 -13.37 -4.48 -1.00
N VAL A 59 -12.26 -5.18 -0.74
CA VAL A 59 -11.87 -6.36 -1.53
C VAL A 59 -12.91 -7.48 -1.38
N TYR A 60 -13.41 -7.74 -0.19
CA TYR A 60 -14.46 -8.76 -0.02
C TYR A 60 -15.79 -8.37 -0.67
N VAL A 61 -16.16 -7.10 -0.64
CA VAL A 61 -17.33 -6.60 -1.40
C VAL A 61 -17.10 -6.79 -2.90
N PHE A 62 -15.90 -6.48 -3.41
CA PHE A 62 -15.56 -6.73 -4.80
C PHE A 62 -15.62 -8.23 -5.17
N LEU A 63 -15.10 -9.11 -4.32
CA LEU A 63 -15.16 -10.56 -4.51
C LEU A 63 -16.60 -11.08 -4.46
N ALA A 64 -17.45 -10.55 -3.59
CA ALA A 64 -18.86 -10.88 -3.54
C ALA A 64 -19.57 -10.48 -4.84
N ILE A 65 -19.30 -9.29 -5.37
CA ILE A 65 -19.82 -8.86 -6.67
C ILE A 65 -19.31 -9.78 -7.80
N ALA A 66 -18.01 -10.09 -7.82
CA ALA A 66 -17.41 -10.97 -8.80
C ALA A 66 -18.06 -12.36 -8.81
N TRP A 67 -18.46 -12.84 -7.63
CA TRP A 67 -19.16 -14.12 -7.49
C TRP A 67 -20.54 -14.13 -8.18
N PHE A 68 -21.27 -13.01 -8.17
CA PHE A 68 -22.54 -12.88 -8.92
C PHE A 68 -22.35 -12.90 -10.44
N TYR A 69 -21.15 -12.61 -10.92
CA TYR A 69 -20.79 -12.65 -12.35
C TYR A 69 -20.09 -13.95 -12.78
N ASP A 70 -20.31 -15.04 -12.06
CA ASP A 70 -19.73 -16.36 -12.30
C ASP A 70 -18.19 -16.42 -12.28
N ILE A 71 -17.54 -15.43 -11.67
CA ILE A 71 -16.10 -15.43 -11.45
C ILE A 71 -15.82 -16.08 -10.10
N HIS A 72 -15.69 -17.40 -10.08
CA HIS A 72 -15.49 -18.17 -8.86
C HIS A 72 -14.00 -18.46 -8.63
N ALA A 73 -13.52 -18.14 -7.44
CA ALA A 73 -12.28 -18.69 -6.91
C ALA A 73 -12.59 -19.92 -6.04
N PRO A 74 -11.63 -20.85 -5.84
CA PRO A 74 -11.80 -21.93 -4.88
C PRO A 74 -12.17 -21.36 -3.51
N TRP A 75 -13.12 -21.99 -2.80
CA TRP A 75 -13.59 -21.47 -1.50
C TRP A 75 -12.44 -21.28 -0.48
N GLN A 76 -11.44 -22.14 -0.54
CA GLN A 76 -10.22 -22.05 0.27
C GLN A 76 -9.44 -20.74 -0.04
N GLY A 77 -9.49 -20.27 -1.27
CA GLY A 77 -8.83 -19.02 -1.68
C GLY A 77 -9.39 -17.80 -0.95
N TYR A 78 -10.69 -17.79 -0.67
CA TYR A 78 -11.33 -16.69 0.09
C TYR A 78 -10.83 -16.59 1.54
N LEU A 79 -10.37 -17.70 2.14
CA LEU A 79 -9.77 -17.70 3.47
C LEU A 79 -8.27 -17.37 3.42
N TRP A 80 -7.55 -17.97 2.47
CA TRP A 80 -6.11 -17.76 2.33
C TRP A 80 -5.73 -16.34 1.86
N ILE A 81 -6.64 -15.67 1.17
CA ILE A 81 -6.41 -14.30 0.73
C ILE A 81 -6.37 -13.30 1.89
N LEU A 82 -7.04 -13.55 3.01
CA LEU A 82 -7.13 -12.62 4.13
C LEU A 82 -5.76 -12.24 4.72
N PRO A 83 -4.89 -13.17 5.13
CA PRO A 83 -3.56 -12.82 5.62
C PRO A 83 -2.69 -12.16 4.55
N THR A 84 -2.88 -12.52 3.28
CA THR A 84 -2.14 -11.88 2.18
C THR A 84 -2.61 -10.46 1.91
N LEU A 85 -3.92 -10.18 2.05
CA LEU A 85 -4.47 -8.83 1.98
C LEU A 85 -3.99 -7.95 3.14
N MET A 86 -3.87 -8.52 4.34
CA MET A 86 -3.28 -7.79 5.47
C MET A 86 -1.84 -7.38 5.17
N LEU A 87 -1.00 -8.32 4.75
CA LEU A 87 0.40 -8.04 4.48
C LEU A 87 0.60 -7.07 3.31
N SER A 88 -0.09 -7.29 2.18
CA SER A 88 -0.01 -6.42 1.00
C SER A 88 -0.57 -5.03 1.28
N GLY A 89 -1.69 -4.94 2.00
CA GLY A 89 -2.28 -3.66 2.40
C GLY A 89 -1.38 -2.86 3.35
N LEU A 90 -0.76 -3.52 4.32
CA LEU A 90 0.22 -2.90 5.22
C LEU A 90 1.45 -2.41 4.45
N MET A 91 1.97 -3.19 3.50
CA MET A 91 3.12 -2.79 2.69
C MET A 91 2.79 -1.58 1.79
N LEU A 92 1.66 -1.60 1.09
CA LEU A 92 1.25 -0.50 0.22
C LEU A 92 0.86 0.75 1.02
N GLY A 93 0.22 0.58 2.18
CA GLY A 93 -0.05 1.67 3.11
C GLY A 93 1.22 2.28 3.69
N ALA A 94 2.23 1.46 4.03
CA ALA A 94 3.53 1.93 4.51
C ALA A 94 4.28 2.72 3.43
N LEU A 95 4.19 2.32 2.16
CA LEU A 95 4.70 3.10 1.03
C LEU A 95 4.01 4.48 0.97
N GLY A 96 2.70 4.52 1.09
CA GLY A 96 1.94 5.77 1.13
C GLY A 96 2.34 6.66 2.31
N LEU A 97 2.52 6.09 3.52
CA LEU A 97 3.02 6.83 4.68
C LEU A 97 4.43 7.36 4.46
N LEU A 98 5.30 6.58 3.82
CA LEU A 98 6.64 7.04 3.44
C LEU A 98 6.55 8.27 2.54
N LEU A 99 5.74 8.23 1.49
CA LEU A 99 5.53 9.38 0.61
C LEU A 99 4.95 10.59 1.37
N SER A 100 3.98 10.37 2.24
CA SER A 100 3.38 11.43 3.06
C SER A 100 4.38 12.07 4.03
N SER A 101 5.44 11.36 4.42
CA SER A 101 6.48 11.91 5.30
C SER A 101 7.31 13.02 4.65
N PHE A 102 7.49 12.96 3.33
CA PHE A 102 8.26 13.94 2.55
C PHE A 102 7.42 15.12 2.08
N ILE A 103 6.11 14.96 1.94
CA ILE A 103 5.22 15.97 1.36
C ILE A 103 4.47 16.70 2.46
N LYS A 104 4.52 18.04 2.42
CA LYS A 104 3.94 18.89 3.46
C LYS A 104 2.55 19.42 3.11
N GLN A 105 2.27 19.58 1.82
CA GLN A 105 1.03 20.18 1.31
C GLN A 105 0.14 19.13 0.66
N LEU A 106 -1.14 19.20 0.95
CA LEU A 106 -2.16 18.26 0.46
C LEU A 106 -2.23 18.24 -1.07
N GLU A 107 -2.18 19.41 -1.70
CA GLU A 107 -2.24 19.58 -3.15
C GLU A 107 -1.08 18.88 -3.86
N ASN A 108 0.13 19.04 -3.34
CA ASN A 108 1.32 18.38 -3.88
C ASN A 108 1.31 16.87 -3.64
N PHE A 109 0.69 16.40 -2.56
CA PHE A 109 0.58 14.98 -2.27
C PHE A 109 -0.24 14.24 -3.31
N ALA A 110 -1.38 14.79 -3.73
CA ALA A 110 -2.22 14.19 -4.76
C ALA A 110 -1.47 14.04 -6.11
N GLY A 111 -0.68 15.02 -6.49
CA GLY A 111 0.16 14.98 -7.70
C GLY A 111 1.24 13.91 -7.62
N VAL A 112 1.97 13.85 -6.51
CA VAL A 112 3.04 12.85 -6.30
C VAL A 112 2.44 11.44 -6.18
N MET A 113 1.29 11.30 -5.52
CA MET A 113 0.57 10.04 -5.41
C MET A 113 0.25 9.47 -6.80
N ASN A 114 -0.32 10.28 -7.68
CA ASN A 114 -0.61 9.85 -9.06
C ASN A 114 0.67 9.53 -9.84
N PHE A 115 1.72 10.33 -9.69
CA PHE A 115 3.01 10.09 -10.34
C PHE A 115 3.68 8.77 -9.88
N VAL A 116 3.43 8.31 -8.66
CA VAL A 116 3.94 7.03 -8.15
C VAL A 116 3.01 5.89 -8.52
N ILE A 117 1.69 6.06 -8.38
CA ILE A 117 0.70 5.00 -8.64
C ILE A 117 0.75 4.54 -10.10
N PHE A 118 0.69 5.47 -11.05
CA PHE A 118 0.60 5.11 -12.46
C PHE A 118 1.79 4.30 -12.97
N PRO A 119 3.05 4.72 -12.78
CA PRO A 119 4.18 3.89 -13.18
C PRO A 119 4.23 2.55 -12.45
N MET A 120 3.95 2.52 -11.14
CA MET A 120 3.93 1.27 -10.38
C MET A 120 2.87 0.30 -10.93
N PHE A 121 1.70 0.79 -11.28
CA PHE A 121 0.60 -0.01 -11.80
C PHE A 121 0.90 -0.53 -13.21
N PHE A 122 1.30 0.35 -14.14
CA PHE A 122 1.57 -0.03 -15.52
C PHE A 122 2.80 -0.93 -15.69
N MET A 123 3.80 -0.77 -14.83
CA MET A 123 5.01 -1.60 -14.81
C MET A 123 4.85 -2.80 -13.85
N SER A 124 3.63 -3.23 -13.57
CA SER A 124 3.35 -4.33 -12.65
C SER A 124 2.75 -5.54 -13.34
N THR A 125 2.70 -6.65 -12.61
CA THR A 125 2.03 -7.89 -13.02
C THR A 125 0.51 -7.86 -12.82
N ALA A 126 -0.06 -6.69 -12.51
CA ALA A 126 -1.49 -6.54 -12.26
C ALA A 126 -2.33 -6.84 -13.52
N LEU A 127 -1.93 -6.31 -14.65
CA LEU A 127 -2.62 -6.50 -15.95
C LEU A 127 -2.18 -7.78 -16.66
N TYR A 128 -0.90 -8.08 -16.63
CA TYR A 128 -0.31 -9.22 -17.33
C TYR A 128 0.58 -10.05 -16.38
N PRO A 129 0.42 -11.39 -16.33
CA PRO A 129 1.27 -12.23 -15.53
C PRO A 129 2.73 -12.21 -16.01
N LEU A 130 3.68 -12.44 -15.11
CA LEU A 130 5.13 -12.36 -15.37
C LEU A 130 5.59 -13.18 -16.58
N TRP A 131 5.01 -14.38 -16.79
CA TRP A 131 5.40 -15.24 -17.91
C TRP A 131 5.07 -14.60 -19.27
N LYS A 132 3.94 -13.91 -19.37
CA LYS A 132 3.52 -13.22 -20.58
C LYS A 132 4.35 -11.95 -20.84
N MET A 133 4.78 -11.26 -19.79
CA MET A 133 5.67 -10.11 -19.90
C MET A 133 7.08 -10.50 -20.38
N LYS A 134 7.57 -11.69 -19.99
CA LYS A 134 8.86 -12.22 -20.47
C LYS A 134 8.87 -12.45 -21.97
N GLU A 135 7.77 -12.87 -22.56
CA GLU A 135 7.62 -13.07 -24.00
C GLU A 135 7.67 -11.75 -24.79
N SER A 136 7.14 -10.67 -24.17
CA SER A 136 7.06 -9.35 -24.84
C SER A 136 8.36 -8.54 -24.69
N SER A 137 8.96 -8.50 -23.49
CA SER A 137 10.18 -7.75 -23.22
C SER A 137 10.87 -8.22 -21.93
N VAL A 138 12.15 -8.59 -22.07
CA VAL A 138 12.97 -9.00 -20.91
C VAL A 138 13.19 -7.83 -19.94
N LEU A 139 13.30 -6.60 -20.45
CA LEU A 139 13.47 -5.42 -19.62
C LEU A 139 12.23 -5.13 -18.76
N LEU A 140 11.04 -5.16 -19.36
CA LEU A 140 9.78 -4.96 -18.65
C LEU A 140 9.56 -6.03 -17.58
N SER A 141 9.87 -7.29 -17.88
CA SER A 141 9.74 -8.38 -16.91
C SER A 141 10.67 -8.21 -15.70
N LYS A 142 11.90 -7.72 -15.91
CA LYS A 142 12.82 -7.41 -14.80
C LYS A 142 12.32 -6.26 -13.96
N LEU A 143 11.87 -5.16 -14.57
CA LEU A 143 11.32 -4.01 -13.85
C LEU A 143 10.08 -4.41 -13.04
N ALA A 144 9.18 -5.19 -13.63
CA ALA A 144 8.00 -5.70 -12.95
C ALA A 144 8.38 -6.63 -11.77
N GLN A 145 9.43 -7.41 -11.89
CA GLN A 145 9.89 -8.33 -10.85
C GLN A 145 10.42 -7.59 -9.60
N TYR A 146 11.08 -6.44 -9.79
CA TYR A 146 11.57 -5.59 -8.69
C TYR A 146 10.51 -4.63 -8.13
N ASN A 147 9.38 -4.50 -8.79
CA ASN A 147 8.30 -3.62 -8.35
C ASN A 147 7.59 -4.24 -7.12
N PRO A 148 7.56 -3.57 -5.95
CA PRO A 148 6.91 -4.10 -4.75
C PRO A 148 5.41 -4.34 -4.95
N PHE A 149 4.74 -3.54 -5.76
CA PHE A 149 3.34 -3.73 -6.09
C PHE A 149 3.12 -5.03 -6.89
N SER A 150 4.01 -5.39 -7.80
CA SER A 150 3.94 -6.66 -8.53
C SER A 150 4.03 -7.86 -7.60
N GLN A 151 4.90 -7.80 -6.59
CA GLN A 151 5.04 -8.89 -5.62
C GLN A 151 3.80 -9.02 -4.74
N ALA A 152 3.17 -7.89 -4.35
CA ALA A 152 1.89 -7.92 -3.65
C ALA A 152 0.79 -8.57 -4.51
N VAL A 153 0.69 -8.22 -5.80
CA VAL A 153 -0.28 -8.81 -6.72
C VAL A 153 -0.03 -10.30 -6.95
N GLU A 154 1.23 -10.71 -7.10
CA GLU A 154 1.58 -12.15 -7.21
C GLU A 154 1.21 -12.91 -5.93
N LEU A 155 1.48 -12.34 -4.76
CA LEU A 155 1.09 -12.92 -3.49
C LEU A 155 -0.43 -13.14 -3.39
N ILE A 156 -1.22 -12.13 -3.76
CA ILE A 156 -2.69 -12.20 -3.82
C ILE A 156 -3.15 -13.24 -4.84
N ARG A 157 -2.50 -13.27 -6.03
CA ARG A 157 -2.83 -14.22 -7.10
C ARG A 157 -2.67 -15.67 -6.64
N PHE A 158 -1.52 -16.01 -6.05
CA PHE A 158 -1.27 -17.37 -5.58
C PHE A 158 -2.21 -17.74 -4.42
N ALA A 159 -2.44 -16.83 -3.46
CA ALA A 159 -3.34 -17.08 -2.34
C ALA A 159 -4.79 -17.33 -2.79
N LEU A 160 -5.27 -16.59 -3.80
CA LEU A 160 -6.63 -16.75 -4.33
C LEU A 160 -6.85 -18.15 -4.94
N TYR A 161 -5.79 -18.77 -5.47
CA TYR A 161 -5.84 -20.13 -6.00
C TYR A 161 -5.39 -21.21 -4.99
N GLY A 162 -5.27 -20.86 -3.71
CA GLY A 162 -4.89 -21.77 -2.64
C GLY A 162 -3.42 -22.21 -2.69
N GLN A 163 -2.56 -21.45 -3.36
CA GLN A 163 -1.13 -21.69 -3.46
C GLN A 163 -0.36 -20.66 -2.64
N PHE A 164 0.81 -21.04 -2.13
CA PHE A 164 1.68 -20.15 -1.38
C PHE A 164 2.95 -19.83 -2.16
N ASN A 165 3.17 -18.55 -2.46
CA ASN A 165 4.40 -18.06 -3.09
C ASN A 165 5.33 -17.49 -2.03
N GLN A 166 6.30 -18.30 -1.59
CA GLN A 166 7.27 -17.93 -0.56
C GLN A 166 8.11 -16.70 -0.96
N TYR A 167 8.51 -16.60 -2.22
CA TYR A 167 9.31 -15.45 -2.69
C TYR A 167 8.53 -14.14 -2.59
N ALA A 168 7.30 -14.13 -3.11
CA ALA A 168 6.44 -12.95 -3.03
C ALA A 168 6.11 -12.57 -1.59
N PHE A 169 5.92 -13.54 -0.71
CA PHE A 169 5.66 -13.32 0.71
C PHE A 169 6.85 -12.65 1.41
N VAL A 170 8.04 -13.23 1.27
CA VAL A 170 9.26 -12.68 1.90
C VAL A 170 9.57 -11.28 1.36
N TYR A 171 9.46 -11.10 0.04
CA TYR A 171 9.68 -9.80 -0.58
C TYR A 171 8.71 -8.74 -0.06
N THR A 172 7.41 -9.05 0.00
CA THR A 172 6.38 -8.12 0.50
C THR A 172 6.60 -7.80 1.98
N LEU A 173 6.98 -8.78 2.80
CA LEU A 173 7.29 -8.59 4.21
C LEU A 173 8.51 -7.67 4.41
N VAL A 174 9.60 -7.92 3.67
CA VAL A 174 10.82 -7.10 3.73
C VAL A 174 10.53 -5.68 3.25
N ALA A 175 9.80 -5.54 2.14
CA ALA A 175 9.40 -4.22 1.63
C ALA A 175 8.52 -3.46 2.64
N PHE A 176 7.59 -4.14 3.31
CA PHE A 176 6.80 -3.55 4.39
C PHE A 176 7.68 -3.00 5.52
N LEU A 177 8.63 -3.81 6.02
CA LEU A 177 9.53 -3.41 7.10
C LEU A 177 10.40 -2.21 6.69
N VAL A 178 10.97 -2.24 5.47
CA VAL A 178 11.79 -1.15 4.94
C VAL A 178 10.98 0.15 4.83
N PHE A 179 9.79 0.09 4.24
CA PHE A 179 8.93 1.28 4.09
C PHE A 179 8.45 1.81 5.43
N MET A 180 8.11 0.93 6.37
CA MET A 180 7.68 1.32 7.72
C MET A 180 8.80 2.00 8.49
N ILE A 181 10.02 1.43 8.50
CA ILE A 181 11.19 2.03 9.15
C ILE A 181 11.51 3.38 8.52
N ALA A 182 11.53 3.46 7.19
CA ALA A 182 11.78 4.70 6.47
C ALA A 182 10.70 5.77 6.76
N ALA A 183 9.43 5.38 6.86
CA ALA A 183 8.34 6.26 7.23
C ALA A 183 8.49 6.79 8.66
N ILE A 184 8.86 5.95 9.62
CA ILE A 184 9.10 6.34 11.03
C ILE A 184 10.25 7.34 11.12
N ILE A 185 11.34 7.12 10.39
CA ILE A 185 12.51 8.02 10.34
C ILE A 185 12.14 9.34 9.65
N GLY A 186 11.42 9.26 8.54
CA GLY A 186 10.99 10.45 7.79
C GLY A 186 9.97 11.31 8.54
N TYR A 187 9.23 10.68 9.43
CA TYR A 187 8.19 11.31 10.24
C TYR A 187 8.77 11.98 11.48
N ASN A 188 9.42 13.16 11.30
CA ASN A 188 10.00 13.93 12.39
C ASN A 188 9.18 15.22 12.65
N PRO A 189 8.37 15.27 13.74
CA PRO A 189 7.52 16.42 14.03
C PRO A 189 8.31 17.67 14.41
N SER A 190 9.54 17.55 14.86
CA SER A 190 10.38 18.69 15.27
C SER A 190 10.77 19.60 14.10
N LYS A 191 10.86 19.07 12.88
CA LYS A 191 11.16 19.86 11.68
C LYS A 191 10.03 20.82 11.26
N GLY A 192 8.78 20.52 11.61
CA GLY A 192 7.62 21.39 11.33
C GLY A 192 7.49 22.58 12.29
N MET A 193 8.03 22.46 13.50
CA MET A 193 7.96 23.54 14.50
C MET A 193 9.05 24.60 14.35
N MET A 194 10.22 24.24 13.83
CA MET A 194 11.33 25.21 13.69
C MET A 194 11.12 26.22 12.56
N MET A 195 10.37 25.87 11.50
CA MET A 195 10.12 26.80 10.39
C MET A 195 9.10 27.90 10.70
N ARG A 196 8.29 27.77 11.76
CA ARG A 196 7.31 28.79 12.13
C ARG A 196 7.86 29.84 13.13
N LYS A 197 9.05 29.59 13.70
CA LYS A 197 9.75 30.58 14.56
C LYS A 197 10.64 31.56 13.80
N GLY A 198 10.85 31.36 12.49
CA GLY A 198 11.68 32.22 11.65
C GLY A 198 10.92 33.26 10.78
N GLY A 199 9.62 33.43 10.99
CA GLY A 199 8.75 34.31 10.25
C GLY A 199 7.89 35.19 11.15
N ALA A 200 8.52 35.89 12.11
CA ALA A 200 7.89 37.00 12.86
C ALA A 200 8.82 38.17 12.81
#